data_83d9ecab4ceb592104b77b240e220395
#
_entry.id   83d9ecab4ceb592104b77b240e220395
#
_cell.length_a   1.000
_cell.length_b   1.000
_cell.length_c   1.000
_cell.angle_alpha   90.00
_cell.angle_beta   90.00
_cell.angle_gamma   90.00
#
_symmetry.space_group_name_H-M   'P 1'
#
loop_
_entity.id
_entity.type
_entity.pdbx_description
1 polymer ?
#
loop_
_entity_poly.entity_id
_entity_poly.type
_entity_poly.pdbx_seq_one_letter_code
_entity_poly.pdbx_strand_id
1 'polypeptide(L)'
;SSVFHPNNESFCCSLFEHQTAMRKNRPFSRLKDFVVIPEFWALPFAEKCLEQNCGYAIFVQNGYLLNHGVSPEDYERLKKVYNRANLILSISDDTTEIIRIAYPYIEPQRIIRVTPTIAEGFVSSKKEKIISYMPRKLAEHSQKLCFYLKENLPNNWKLLPIENLSEQQVAQTLGHSSIFLSFSDQEGFALPPLEAALSGALVIGYTGQGAKEYFNSPNFIEIQN
;
A
#
# COMPACT_ATOMS: atom_id res chain seq x y z
N SER A 1 12.42 16.00 -9.69
CA SER A 1 11.06 15.45 -9.74
C SER A 1 10.04 16.46 -9.21
N SER A 2 8.80 16.31 -9.58
CA SER A 2 7.69 17.11 -9.06
C SER A 2 6.39 16.30 -9.06
N VAL A 3 5.51 16.61 -8.11
CA VAL A 3 4.18 16.00 -8.01
C VAL A 3 3.14 16.98 -8.55
N PHE A 4 2.19 16.47 -9.32
CA PHE A 4 1.06 17.22 -9.86
C PHE A 4 -0.23 16.70 -9.24
N HIS A 5 -1.09 17.61 -8.76
CA HIS A 5 -2.41 17.25 -8.27
C HIS A 5 -3.48 17.56 -9.32
N PRO A 6 -4.45 16.67 -9.55
CA PRO A 6 -5.43 16.81 -10.64
C PRO A 6 -6.37 18.03 -10.47
N ASN A 7 -6.65 18.44 -9.26
CA ASN A 7 -7.67 19.47 -8.97
C ASN A 7 -7.13 20.89 -8.85
N ASN A 8 -5.89 21.17 -9.23
CA ASN A 8 -5.26 22.50 -9.11
C ASN A 8 -5.27 23.12 -7.70
N GLU A 9 -5.71 22.41 -6.70
CA GLU A 9 -5.68 22.86 -5.31
C GLU A 9 -4.27 22.74 -4.75
N SER A 10 -3.97 23.55 -3.75
CA SER A 10 -2.74 23.39 -2.99
C SER A 10 -2.80 22.05 -2.25
N PHE A 11 -2.23 21.03 -2.85
CA PHE A 11 -2.14 19.72 -2.24
C PHE A 11 -1.19 19.82 -1.06
N CYS A 12 -1.74 19.78 0.13
CA CYS A 12 -1.00 19.67 1.36
C CYS A 12 -1.14 18.22 1.85
N CYS A 13 -0.34 17.32 1.30
CA CYS A 13 -0.14 16.02 1.91
C CYS A 13 1.21 16.02 2.58
N SER A 14 1.22 16.30 3.84
CA SER A 14 2.40 16.12 4.67
C SER A 14 2.15 15.00 5.68
N LEU A 15 1.88 13.80 5.20
CA LEU A 15 2.02 12.62 6.07
C LEU A 15 3.50 12.41 6.45
N PHE A 16 4.42 12.98 5.67
CA PHE A 16 5.86 12.95 5.92
C PHE A 16 6.53 14.16 5.25
N GLU A 17 7.63 14.61 5.80
CA GLU A 17 8.47 15.67 5.19
C GLU A 17 9.12 15.15 3.91
N HIS A 18 9.06 15.93 2.84
CA HIS A 18 9.71 15.62 1.58
C HIS A 18 10.18 16.88 0.84
N GLN A 19 11.22 16.73 0.03
CA GLN A 19 11.77 17.81 -0.79
C GLN A 19 11.20 17.85 -2.22
N THR A 20 10.19 17.03 -2.51
CA THR A 20 9.60 16.97 -3.84
C THR A 20 8.76 18.21 -4.12
N ALA A 21 9.05 18.89 -5.23
CA ALA A 21 8.32 20.09 -5.61
C ALA A 21 6.87 19.76 -5.98
N MET A 22 5.93 20.42 -5.33
CA MET A 22 4.50 20.36 -5.66
C MET A 22 4.20 21.40 -6.73
N ARG A 23 3.48 21.03 -7.78
CA ARG A 23 3.20 21.92 -8.91
C ARG A 23 1.74 21.86 -9.31
N LYS A 24 1.24 22.99 -9.83
CA LYS A 24 -0.08 23.04 -10.47
C LYS A 24 -0.07 22.21 -11.75
N ASN A 25 -1.24 21.67 -12.09
CA ASN A 25 -1.44 20.92 -13.31
C ASN A 25 -1.05 21.76 -14.55
N ARG A 26 -0.28 21.16 -15.45
CA ARG A 26 0.10 21.72 -16.74
C ARG A 26 0.13 20.63 -17.80
N PRO A 27 0.11 20.98 -19.09
CA PRO A 27 0.32 20.01 -20.15
C PRO A 27 1.69 19.30 -20.00
N PHE A 28 1.74 18.01 -20.28
CA PHE A 28 2.98 17.23 -20.28
C PHE A 28 3.80 17.58 -21.54
N SER A 29 5.10 17.46 -21.46
CA SER A 29 6.01 17.74 -22.56
C SER A 29 6.80 16.50 -22.94
N ARG A 30 6.67 16.03 -24.18
CA ARG A 30 7.43 14.89 -24.72
C ARG A 30 8.93 14.98 -24.46
N LEU A 31 9.49 16.18 -24.50
CA LEU A 31 10.95 16.39 -24.42
C LEU A 31 11.45 16.56 -22.97
N LYS A 32 10.56 16.81 -22.02
CA LYS A 32 10.95 17.23 -20.65
C LYS A 32 10.36 16.36 -19.55
N ASP A 33 9.32 15.61 -19.85
CA ASP A 33 8.57 14.88 -18.83
C ASP A 33 8.55 13.39 -19.10
N PHE A 34 8.68 12.64 -18.02
CA PHE A 34 8.28 11.24 -17.92
C PHE A 34 7.34 11.14 -16.71
N VAL A 35 6.13 10.60 -16.91
CA VAL A 35 5.08 10.66 -15.92
C VAL A 35 4.93 9.31 -15.22
N VAL A 36 4.89 9.29 -13.88
CA VAL A 36 4.54 8.10 -13.11
C VAL A 36 3.11 8.27 -12.61
N ILE A 37 2.24 7.34 -12.97
CA ILE A 37 0.79 7.40 -12.77
C ILE A 37 0.37 6.27 -11.84
N PRO A 38 -0.30 6.56 -10.69
CA PRO A 38 -0.91 5.51 -9.87
C PRO A 38 -1.97 4.73 -10.65
N GLU A 39 -2.15 3.43 -10.34
CA GLU A 39 -3.08 2.53 -11.04
C GLU A 39 -4.52 3.04 -11.10
N PHE A 40 -5.02 3.62 -10.01
CA PHE A 40 -6.40 4.12 -9.95
C PHE A 40 -6.65 5.37 -10.82
N TRP A 41 -5.59 6.01 -11.33
CA TRP A 41 -5.66 7.11 -12.30
C TRP A 41 -5.06 6.73 -13.66
N ALA A 42 -4.76 5.46 -13.89
CA ALA A 42 -4.09 5.01 -15.09
C ALA A 42 -4.81 5.46 -16.37
N LEU A 43 -6.13 5.19 -16.47
CA LEU A 43 -6.86 5.49 -17.69
C LEU A 43 -6.82 6.99 -18.07
N PRO A 44 -7.31 7.94 -17.23
CA PRO A 44 -7.42 9.33 -17.66
C PRO A 44 -6.07 10.04 -17.86
N PHE A 45 -5.03 9.66 -17.09
CA PHE A 45 -3.73 10.32 -17.23
C PHE A 45 -2.84 9.70 -18.29
N ALA A 46 -2.89 8.38 -18.47
CA ALA A 46 -2.13 7.75 -19.54
C ALA A 46 -2.67 8.12 -20.93
N GLU A 47 -3.98 8.30 -21.10
CA GLU A 47 -4.54 8.82 -22.35
C GLU A 47 -4.00 10.21 -22.68
N LYS A 48 -3.93 11.12 -21.69
CA LYS A 48 -3.30 12.43 -21.88
C LYS A 48 -1.82 12.34 -22.26
N CYS A 49 -1.08 11.38 -21.65
CA CYS A 49 0.31 11.14 -22.04
C CYS A 49 0.41 10.66 -23.48
N LEU A 50 -0.47 9.77 -23.92
CA LEU A 50 -0.51 9.27 -25.29
C LEU A 50 -0.83 10.38 -26.30
N GLU A 51 -1.84 11.21 -26.03
CA GLU A 51 -2.21 12.37 -26.85
C GLU A 51 -1.05 13.36 -27.03
N GLN A 52 -0.25 13.56 -25.99
CA GLN A 52 0.86 14.48 -25.98
C GLN A 52 2.21 13.82 -26.34
N ASN A 53 2.19 12.53 -26.72
CA ASN A 53 3.40 11.74 -26.99
C ASN A 53 4.42 11.79 -25.83
N CYS A 54 3.96 11.80 -24.59
CA CYS A 54 4.78 11.82 -23.39
C CYS A 54 4.99 10.39 -22.86
N GLY A 55 6.23 10.04 -22.50
CA GLY A 55 6.52 8.75 -21.89
C GLY A 55 5.94 8.64 -20.49
N TYR A 56 5.46 7.43 -20.11
CA TYR A 56 4.90 7.21 -18.78
C TYR A 56 5.14 5.79 -18.26
N ALA A 57 5.12 5.68 -16.94
CA ALA A 57 5.01 4.42 -16.21
C ALA A 57 3.70 4.41 -15.41
N ILE A 58 3.14 3.22 -15.21
CA ILE A 58 2.03 3.01 -14.29
C ILE A 58 2.60 2.38 -13.01
N PHE A 59 2.36 3.01 -11.86
CA PHE A 59 2.77 2.50 -10.56
C PHE A 59 1.59 1.79 -9.89
N VAL A 60 1.66 0.46 -9.87
CA VAL A 60 0.63 -0.40 -9.29
C VAL A 60 1.00 -0.64 -7.83
N GLN A 61 0.33 0.09 -6.94
CA GLN A 61 0.47 -0.02 -5.49
C GLN A 61 -0.43 -1.12 -4.91
N ASN A 62 -1.48 -1.50 -5.66
CA ASN A 62 -2.35 -2.61 -5.29
C ASN A 62 -2.91 -3.26 -6.55
N GLY A 63 -2.53 -4.53 -6.82
CA GLY A 63 -3.00 -5.29 -7.97
C GLY A 63 -4.52 -5.47 -8.02
N TYR A 64 -5.18 -5.49 -6.88
CA TYR A 64 -6.64 -5.62 -6.79
C TYR A 64 -7.40 -4.34 -7.19
N LEU A 65 -6.69 -3.23 -7.42
CA LEU A 65 -7.26 -1.95 -7.84
C LEU A 65 -6.98 -1.60 -9.30
N LEU A 66 -6.49 -2.54 -10.12
CA LEU A 66 -6.14 -2.29 -11.53
C LEU A 66 -7.28 -1.71 -12.37
N ASN A 67 -8.51 -2.06 -12.07
CA ASN A 67 -9.72 -1.59 -12.75
C ASN A 67 -10.60 -0.69 -11.88
N HIS A 68 -10.07 -0.21 -10.74
CA HIS A 68 -10.85 0.60 -9.81
C HIS A 68 -11.36 1.89 -10.47
N GLY A 69 -12.67 2.14 -10.36
CA GLY A 69 -13.31 3.31 -10.94
C GLY A 69 -13.43 3.30 -12.47
N VAL A 70 -13.14 2.17 -13.13
CA VAL A 70 -13.26 2.02 -14.59
C VAL A 70 -14.47 1.16 -14.91
N SER A 71 -15.34 1.65 -15.80
CA SER A 71 -16.51 0.90 -16.26
C SER A 71 -16.11 -0.25 -17.20
N PRO A 72 -16.90 -1.34 -17.29
CA PRO A 72 -16.60 -2.45 -18.20
C PRO A 72 -16.46 -2.03 -19.68
N GLU A 73 -17.16 -0.99 -20.09
CA GLU A 73 -17.10 -0.46 -21.47
C GLU A 73 -15.70 0.15 -21.76
N ASP A 74 -15.00 0.62 -20.75
CA ASP A 74 -13.69 1.24 -20.86
C ASP A 74 -12.51 0.26 -20.67
N TYR A 75 -12.77 -1.03 -20.43
CA TYR A 75 -11.70 -2.01 -20.21
C TYR A 75 -10.72 -2.14 -21.37
N GLU A 76 -11.18 -2.04 -22.61
CA GLU A 76 -10.27 -2.05 -23.77
C GLU A 76 -9.39 -0.78 -23.84
N ARG A 77 -9.92 0.35 -23.41
CA ARG A 77 -9.12 1.59 -23.26
C ARG A 77 -8.07 1.43 -22.15
N LEU A 78 -8.46 0.89 -20.99
CA LEU A 78 -7.55 0.59 -19.89
C LEU A 78 -6.45 -0.36 -20.34
N LYS A 79 -6.78 -1.46 -21.01
CA LYS A 79 -5.84 -2.41 -21.59
C LYS A 79 -4.85 -1.73 -22.55
N LYS A 80 -5.33 -0.83 -23.40
CA LYS A 80 -4.50 -0.07 -24.33
C LYS A 80 -3.47 0.79 -23.60
N VAL A 81 -3.84 1.49 -22.52
CA VAL A 81 -2.89 2.34 -21.78
C VAL A 81 -1.86 1.51 -21.01
N TYR A 82 -2.23 0.35 -20.45
CA TYR A 82 -1.25 -0.58 -19.86
C TYR A 82 -0.27 -1.13 -20.91
N ASN A 83 -0.77 -1.53 -22.09
CA ASN A 83 0.07 -2.04 -23.16
C ASN A 83 1.03 -0.98 -23.72
N ARG A 84 0.66 0.30 -23.68
CA ARG A 84 1.48 1.42 -24.19
C ARG A 84 2.39 2.05 -23.15
N ALA A 85 2.26 1.71 -21.86
CA ALA A 85 3.16 2.19 -20.82
C ALA A 85 4.61 1.78 -21.12
N ASN A 86 5.56 2.67 -20.91
CA ASN A 86 6.97 2.33 -21.05
C ASN A 86 7.40 1.29 -19.99
N LEU A 87 6.92 1.48 -18.75
CA LEU A 87 7.18 0.60 -17.62
C LEU A 87 5.91 0.44 -16.80
N ILE A 88 5.81 -0.68 -16.08
CA ILE A 88 4.85 -0.90 -15.02
C ILE A 88 5.65 -1.18 -13.75
N LEU A 89 5.45 -0.38 -12.73
CA LEU A 89 6.09 -0.54 -11.44
C LEU A 89 5.14 -1.32 -10.53
N SER A 90 5.58 -2.43 -9.97
CA SER A 90 4.80 -3.26 -9.05
C SER A 90 5.39 -3.25 -7.64
N ILE A 91 4.54 -3.21 -6.62
CA ILE A 91 4.96 -3.05 -5.24
C ILE A 91 5.23 -4.38 -4.51
N SER A 92 4.75 -5.50 -5.04
CA SER A 92 4.89 -6.85 -4.44
C SER A 92 4.96 -7.95 -5.50
N ASP A 93 5.38 -9.14 -5.10
CA ASP A 93 5.36 -10.31 -5.98
C ASP A 93 3.92 -10.68 -6.34
N ASP A 94 2.99 -10.59 -5.38
CA ASP A 94 1.56 -10.77 -5.60
C ASP A 94 1.01 -9.77 -6.62
N THR A 95 1.31 -8.47 -6.45
CA THR A 95 0.93 -7.43 -7.43
C THR A 95 1.52 -7.72 -8.82
N THR A 96 2.77 -8.18 -8.89
CA THR A 96 3.41 -8.57 -10.16
C THR A 96 2.66 -9.70 -10.84
N GLU A 97 2.26 -10.71 -10.09
CA GLU A 97 1.50 -11.84 -10.63
C GLU A 97 0.10 -11.43 -11.11
N ILE A 98 -0.60 -10.59 -10.34
CA ILE A 98 -1.91 -10.05 -10.74
C ILE A 98 -1.79 -9.25 -12.05
N ILE A 99 -0.74 -8.42 -12.20
CA ILE A 99 -0.50 -7.69 -13.46
C ILE A 99 -0.31 -8.66 -14.63
N ARG A 100 0.44 -9.74 -14.44
CA ARG A 100 0.65 -10.76 -15.48
C ARG A 100 -0.63 -11.49 -15.85
N ILE A 101 -1.48 -11.78 -14.88
CA ILE A 101 -2.79 -12.41 -15.11
C ILE A 101 -3.71 -11.44 -15.87
N ALA A 102 -3.80 -10.19 -15.42
CA ALA A 102 -4.68 -9.20 -16.03
C ALA A 102 -4.23 -8.77 -17.44
N TYR A 103 -2.91 -8.70 -17.66
CA TYR A 103 -2.30 -8.19 -18.89
C TYR A 103 -1.20 -9.13 -19.42
N PRO A 104 -1.53 -10.36 -19.83
CA PRO A 104 -0.53 -11.40 -20.19
C PRO A 104 0.29 -11.08 -21.44
N TYR A 105 -0.09 -10.06 -22.21
CA TYR A 105 0.61 -9.58 -23.39
C TYR A 105 1.70 -8.53 -23.09
N ILE A 106 1.83 -8.10 -21.83
CA ILE A 106 2.91 -7.19 -21.43
C ILE A 106 4.20 -7.96 -21.28
N GLU A 107 5.25 -7.51 -21.94
CA GLU A 107 6.56 -8.12 -21.86
C GLU A 107 7.10 -8.10 -20.42
N PRO A 108 7.57 -9.23 -19.85
CA PRO A 108 8.00 -9.32 -18.46
C PRO A 108 9.04 -8.28 -18.04
N GLN A 109 9.97 -7.93 -18.94
CA GLN A 109 11.03 -6.93 -18.69
C GLN A 109 10.49 -5.50 -18.52
N ARG A 110 9.24 -5.24 -18.87
CA ARG A 110 8.57 -3.94 -18.64
C ARG A 110 7.92 -3.85 -17.27
N ILE A 111 7.83 -4.95 -16.55
CA ILE A 111 7.28 -4.99 -15.18
C ILE A 111 8.48 -4.96 -14.23
N ILE A 112 8.64 -3.86 -13.52
CA ILE A 112 9.75 -3.61 -12.60
C ILE A 112 9.26 -3.65 -11.17
N ARG A 113 9.86 -4.51 -10.37
CA ARG A 113 9.57 -4.61 -8.93
C ARG A 113 10.17 -3.41 -8.19
N VAL A 114 9.37 -2.73 -7.41
CA VAL A 114 9.77 -1.62 -6.52
C VAL A 114 9.53 -2.04 -5.08
N THR A 115 10.56 -2.00 -4.26
CA THR A 115 10.45 -2.34 -2.84
C THR A 115 10.10 -1.07 -2.04
N PRO A 116 9.01 -1.07 -1.25
CA PRO A 116 8.71 0.04 -0.36
C PRO A 116 9.74 0.13 0.77
N THR A 117 10.01 1.34 1.21
CA THR A 117 10.80 1.64 2.42
C THR A 117 9.88 1.92 3.59
N ILE A 118 10.31 1.50 4.78
CA ILE A 118 9.65 1.85 6.04
C ILE A 118 10.36 3.07 6.64
N ALA A 119 9.60 3.98 7.22
CA ALA A 119 10.13 5.15 7.88
C ALA A 119 11.03 4.77 9.07
N GLU A 120 12.08 5.55 9.33
CA GLU A 120 13.10 5.27 10.38
C GLU A 120 12.52 5.27 11.80
N GLY A 121 11.34 5.86 12.01
CA GLY A 121 10.70 5.95 13.34
C GLY A 121 10.16 4.63 13.90
N PHE A 122 10.04 3.58 13.09
CA PHE A 122 9.53 2.27 13.49
C PHE A 122 10.65 1.43 14.14
N VAL A 123 10.87 1.66 15.43
CA VAL A 123 11.93 1.00 16.21
C VAL A 123 11.37 0.34 17.46
N SER A 124 12.05 -0.71 17.92
CA SER A 124 11.64 -1.42 19.14
C SER A 124 11.89 -0.56 20.38
N SER A 125 10.92 -0.53 21.29
CA SER A 125 11.00 0.05 22.63
C SER A 125 10.81 -1.03 23.70
N LYS A 126 10.84 -0.64 24.97
CA LYS A 126 10.51 -1.58 26.05
C LYS A 126 9.10 -2.12 25.85
N LYS A 127 8.99 -3.43 25.62
CA LYS A 127 7.71 -4.10 25.36
C LYS A 127 6.80 -4.09 26.59
N GLU A 128 5.54 -3.79 26.33
CA GLU A 128 4.45 -3.87 27.28
C GLU A 128 3.50 -5.01 26.87
N LYS A 129 2.65 -5.47 27.77
CA LYS A 129 1.62 -6.47 27.48
C LYS A 129 0.45 -5.85 26.71
N ILE A 130 0.76 -5.37 25.51
CA ILE A 130 -0.19 -4.72 24.59
C ILE A 130 -0.33 -5.59 23.36
N ILE A 131 -1.59 -5.86 23.00
CA ILE A 131 -2.00 -6.38 21.71
C ILE A 131 -2.60 -5.21 20.94
N SER A 132 -1.89 -4.74 19.91
CA SER A 132 -2.38 -3.65 19.07
C SER A 132 -2.93 -4.17 17.75
N TYR A 133 -3.82 -3.41 17.12
CA TYR A 133 -4.44 -3.75 15.84
C TYR A 133 -5.00 -2.49 15.16
N MET A 134 -5.20 -2.56 13.84
CA MET A 134 -5.85 -1.50 13.07
C MET A 134 -7.27 -1.92 12.68
N PRO A 135 -8.33 -1.31 13.27
CA PRO A 135 -9.71 -1.79 13.12
C PRO A 135 -10.33 -1.52 11.75
N ARG A 136 -9.72 -0.66 10.93
CA ARG A 136 -10.28 -0.23 9.64
C ARG A 136 -10.40 -1.35 8.60
N LYS A 137 -9.43 -2.26 8.57
CA LYS A 137 -9.43 -3.40 7.64
C LYS A 137 -10.11 -4.60 8.28
N LEU A 138 -10.93 -5.32 7.52
CA LEU A 138 -11.73 -6.45 8.02
C LEU A 138 -12.38 -6.16 9.39
N ALA A 139 -13.12 -5.05 9.47
CA ALA A 139 -13.67 -4.53 10.71
C ALA A 139 -14.52 -5.57 11.47
N GLU A 140 -15.29 -6.39 10.76
CA GLU A 140 -16.09 -7.46 11.37
C GLU A 140 -15.22 -8.52 12.06
N HIS A 141 -14.09 -8.92 11.42
CA HIS A 141 -13.16 -9.90 12.01
C HIS A 141 -12.48 -9.33 13.26
N SER A 142 -12.02 -8.08 13.19
CA SER A 142 -11.39 -7.43 14.33
C SER A 142 -12.37 -7.27 15.49
N GLN A 143 -13.63 -6.87 15.24
CA GLN A 143 -14.67 -6.75 16.26
C GLN A 143 -14.99 -8.08 16.93
N LYS A 144 -15.19 -9.15 16.13
CA LYS A 144 -15.46 -10.50 16.66
C LYS A 144 -14.31 -11.00 17.52
N LEU A 145 -13.06 -10.91 17.02
CA LEU A 145 -11.90 -11.36 17.79
C LEU A 145 -11.72 -10.55 19.07
N CYS A 146 -11.85 -9.23 19.02
CA CYS A 146 -11.76 -8.37 20.20
C CYS A 146 -12.84 -8.67 21.24
N PHE A 147 -14.08 -9.01 20.80
CA PHE A 147 -15.15 -9.44 21.69
C PHE A 147 -14.75 -10.68 22.49
N TYR A 148 -14.22 -11.73 21.83
CA TYR A 148 -13.77 -12.94 22.51
C TYR A 148 -12.52 -12.73 23.37
N LEU A 149 -11.56 -11.94 22.89
CA LEU A 149 -10.33 -11.68 23.63
C LEU A 149 -10.57 -10.86 24.89
N LYS A 150 -11.50 -9.91 24.88
CA LYS A 150 -11.78 -9.02 26.00
C LYS A 150 -12.06 -9.76 27.32
N GLU A 151 -12.79 -10.86 27.22
CA GLU A 151 -13.16 -11.68 28.39
C GLU A 151 -12.11 -12.75 28.77
N ASN A 152 -11.16 -13.00 27.87
CA ASN A 152 -10.17 -14.09 28.01
C ASN A 152 -8.73 -13.60 28.13
N LEU A 153 -8.49 -12.29 28.07
CA LEU A 153 -7.14 -11.75 28.26
C LEU A 153 -6.73 -11.86 29.73
N PRO A 154 -5.46 -12.22 30.00
CA PRO A 154 -4.90 -12.11 31.36
C PRO A 154 -5.01 -10.66 31.86
N ASN A 155 -5.23 -10.48 33.18
CA ASN A 155 -5.54 -9.18 33.81
C ASN A 155 -4.54 -8.03 33.53
N ASN A 156 -3.35 -8.31 33.03
CA ASN A 156 -2.33 -7.31 32.75
C ASN A 156 -2.05 -7.09 31.26
N TRP A 157 -2.86 -7.68 30.37
CA TRP A 157 -2.83 -7.41 28.94
C TRP A 157 -3.88 -6.37 28.55
N LYS A 158 -3.58 -5.59 27.49
CA LYS A 158 -4.46 -4.57 26.93
C LYS A 158 -4.65 -4.79 25.44
N LEU A 159 -5.88 -4.65 24.97
CA LEU A 159 -6.19 -4.49 23.55
C LEU A 159 -6.16 -3.00 23.22
N LEU A 160 -5.40 -2.63 22.18
CA LEU A 160 -5.21 -1.23 21.80
C LEU A 160 -5.47 -1.03 20.30
N PRO A 161 -6.59 -0.40 19.92
CA PRO A 161 -6.84 -0.03 18.53
C PRO A 161 -5.91 1.13 18.11
N ILE A 162 -5.34 1.02 16.92
CA ILE A 162 -4.54 2.08 16.27
C ILE A 162 -5.44 2.73 15.23
N GLU A 163 -5.99 3.89 15.58
CA GLU A 163 -6.86 4.68 14.70
C GLU A 163 -6.74 6.17 15.03
N ASN A 164 -6.86 7.02 14.03
CA ASN A 164 -6.78 8.48 14.18
C ASN A 164 -5.48 8.98 14.86
N LEU A 165 -4.38 8.26 14.69
CA LEU A 165 -3.06 8.59 15.21
C LEU A 165 -2.17 9.14 14.10
N SER A 166 -1.25 10.04 14.48
CA SER A 166 -0.14 10.44 13.59
C SER A 166 0.84 9.28 13.40
N GLU A 167 1.64 9.32 12.33
CA GLU A 167 2.68 8.30 12.07
C GLU A 167 3.61 8.10 13.28
N GLN A 168 4.04 9.18 13.90
CA GLN A 168 4.85 9.12 15.11
C GLN A 168 4.16 8.39 16.28
N GLN A 169 2.87 8.65 16.49
CA GLN A 169 2.08 7.95 17.51
C GLN A 169 1.88 6.47 17.16
N VAL A 170 1.68 6.14 15.87
CA VAL A 170 1.63 4.75 15.40
C VAL A 170 2.95 4.05 15.70
N ALA A 171 4.09 4.64 15.33
CA ALA A 171 5.42 4.09 15.59
C ALA A 171 5.67 3.87 17.08
N GLN A 172 5.33 4.82 17.95
CA GLN A 172 5.42 4.69 19.40
C GLN A 172 4.54 3.54 19.92
N THR A 173 3.29 3.46 19.48
CA THR A 173 2.37 2.40 19.88
C THR A 173 2.90 1.02 19.51
N LEU A 174 3.36 0.85 18.26
CA LEU A 174 3.95 -0.39 17.78
C LEU A 174 5.26 -0.72 18.52
N GLY A 175 6.07 0.29 18.82
CA GLY A 175 7.31 0.15 19.59
C GLY A 175 7.09 -0.49 20.97
N HIS A 176 5.98 -0.15 21.64
CA HIS A 176 5.61 -0.70 22.95
C HIS A 176 4.78 -1.98 22.88
N SER A 177 4.13 -2.28 21.75
CA SER A 177 3.27 -3.45 21.59
C SER A 177 4.07 -4.76 21.54
N SER A 178 3.66 -5.76 22.33
CA SER A 178 4.23 -7.12 22.27
C SER A 178 3.67 -7.90 21.07
N ILE A 179 2.39 -7.70 20.75
CA ILE A 179 1.69 -8.39 19.66
C ILE A 179 0.99 -7.36 18.79
N PHE A 180 1.03 -7.58 17.48
CA PHE A 180 0.20 -6.87 16.50
C PHE A 180 -0.70 -7.86 15.78
N LEU A 181 -2.01 -7.59 15.75
CA LEU A 181 -2.96 -8.40 14.98
C LEU A 181 -3.15 -7.80 13.59
N SER A 182 -2.78 -8.57 12.58
CA SER A 182 -2.93 -8.20 11.17
C SER A 182 -4.29 -8.64 10.62
N PHE A 183 -5.14 -7.67 10.30
CA PHE A 183 -6.40 -7.86 9.59
C PHE A 183 -6.28 -7.40 8.13
N SER A 184 -5.17 -7.67 7.50
CA SER A 184 -4.92 -7.31 6.10
C SER A 184 -5.83 -8.09 5.16
N ASP A 185 -6.36 -7.41 4.12
CA ASP A 185 -7.21 -8.00 3.09
C ASP A 185 -6.96 -7.32 1.76
N GLN A 186 -6.64 -8.10 0.71
CA GLN A 186 -6.37 -7.63 -0.64
C GLN A 186 -5.43 -6.40 -0.70
N GLU A 187 -4.32 -6.50 0.00
CA GLU A 187 -3.31 -5.44 0.06
C GLU A 187 -2.23 -5.64 -1.01
N GLY A 188 -1.74 -4.53 -1.55
CA GLY A 188 -0.61 -4.59 -2.47
C GLY A 188 0.71 -4.98 -1.81
N PHE A 189 0.98 -4.51 -0.57
CA PHE A 189 2.18 -4.87 0.20
C PHE A 189 1.91 -5.03 1.70
N ALA A 190 0.88 -4.39 2.26
CA ALA A 190 0.52 -4.39 3.69
C ALA A 190 1.65 -3.87 4.60
N LEU A 191 1.92 -2.57 4.59
CA LEU A 191 2.97 -1.94 5.41
C LEU A 191 2.80 -2.13 6.93
N PRO A 192 1.59 -2.03 7.54
CA PRO A 192 1.45 -2.09 8.98
C PRO A 192 1.98 -3.36 9.66
N PRO A 193 1.82 -4.57 9.14
CA PRO A 193 2.45 -5.76 9.71
C PRO A 193 3.98 -5.69 9.70
N LEU A 194 4.57 -5.13 8.65
CA LEU A 194 6.02 -4.98 8.54
C LEU A 194 6.54 -3.91 9.52
N GLU A 195 5.84 -2.78 9.65
CA GLU A 195 6.12 -1.72 10.64
C GLU A 195 6.08 -2.28 12.07
N ALA A 196 5.08 -3.11 12.37
CA ALA A 196 4.95 -3.76 13.67
C ALA A 196 6.11 -4.72 13.96
N ALA A 197 6.51 -5.54 12.99
CA ALA A 197 7.63 -6.46 13.13
C ALA A 197 8.95 -5.72 13.30
N LEU A 198 9.23 -4.67 12.53
CA LEU A 198 10.41 -3.81 12.69
C LEU A 198 10.42 -3.12 14.05
N SER A 199 9.26 -2.76 14.57
CA SER A 199 9.09 -2.25 15.93
C SER A 199 9.23 -3.34 17.01
N GLY A 200 9.53 -4.60 16.65
CA GLY A 200 9.78 -5.71 17.57
C GLY A 200 8.52 -6.38 18.13
N ALA A 201 7.35 -6.19 17.52
CA ALA A 201 6.13 -6.92 17.87
C ALA A 201 6.10 -8.29 17.16
N LEU A 202 5.50 -9.30 17.82
CA LEU A 202 5.06 -10.52 17.17
C LEU A 202 3.79 -10.21 16.34
N VAL A 203 3.82 -10.48 15.06
CA VAL A 203 2.68 -10.24 14.16
C VAL A 203 1.90 -11.52 13.95
N ILE A 204 0.60 -11.48 14.22
CA ILE A 204 -0.31 -12.63 14.06
C ILE A 204 -1.49 -12.20 13.20
N GLY A 205 -1.84 -12.99 12.18
CA GLY A 205 -3.05 -12.74 11.37
C GLY A 205 -2.88 -12.97 9.89
N TYR A 206 -3.58 -12.16 9.09
CA TYR A 206 -3.69 -12.33 7.65
C TYR A 206 -2.62 -11.55 6.90
N THR A 207 -2.14 -12.14 5.80
CA THR A 207 -1.13 -11.53 4.93
C THR A 207 -1.71 -10.47 4.00
N GLY A 208 -3.02 -10.49 3.74
CA GLY A 208 -3.65 -9.67 2.70
C GLY A 208 -3.06 -9.90 1.30
N GLN A 209 -2.45 -11.05 1.07
CA GLN A 209 -1.73 -11.51 -0.12
C GLN A 209 -0.37 -10.80 -0.33
N GLY A 210 -0.34 -9.47 -0.45
CA GLY A 210 0.89 -8.72 -0.70
C GLY A 210 1.96 -8.82 0.39
N ALA A 211 1.59 -9.22 1.62
CA ALA A 211 2.56 -9.46 2.68
C ALA A 211 3.19 -10.87 2.66
N LYS A 212 2.70 -11.81 1.85
CA LYS A 212 3.22 -13.19 1.80
C LYS A 212 4.73 -13.26 1.60
N GLU A 213 5.30 -12.34 0.83
CA GLU A 213 6.73 -12.31 0.52
C GLU A 213 7.62 -12.05 1.75
N TYR A 214 7.10 -11.44 2.82
CA TYR A 214 7.87 -11.18 4.04
C TYR A 214 7.26 -11.80 5.32
N PHE A 215 6.07 -12.40 5.24
CA PHE A 215 5.33 -12.91 6.40
C PHE A 215 5.89 -14.27 6.85
N ASN A 216 7.14 -14.26 7.36
CA ASN A 216 7.90 -15.45 7.71
C ASN A 216 8.27 -15.46 9.20
N SER A 217 8.35 -16.70 9.78
CA SER A 217 8.91 -16.91 11.12
C SER A 217 10.34 -16.30 11.24
N PRO A 218 10.76 -15.80 12.42
CA PRO A 218 10.09 -15.98 13.71
C PRO A 218 9.10 -14.87 14.10
N ASN A 219 9.05 -13.76 13.35
CA ASN A 219 8.30 -12.56 13.75
C ASN A 219 6.84 -12.58 13.31
N PHE A 220 6.45 -13.54 12.49
CA PHE A 220 5.12 -13.62 11.89
C PHE A 220 4.49 -14.99 12.08
N ILE A 221 3.19 -14.99 12.40
CA ILE A 221 2.34 -16.17 12.46
C ILE A 221 1.14 -15.93 11.53
N GLU A 222 1.14 -16.60 10.40
CA GLU A 222 0.04 -16.52 9.44
C GLU A 222 -1.17 -17.31 9.96
N ILE A 223 -2.34 -16.67 9.89
CA ILE A 223 -3.63 -17.32 10.10
C ILE A 223 -4.32 -17.39 8.74
N GLN A 224 -4.75 -18.57 8.36
CA GLN A 224 -5.53 -18.77 7.14
C GLN A 224 -7.00 -18.39 7.40
N ASN A 225 -7.57 -17.68 6.43
CA ASN A 225 -8.97 -17.24 6.46
C ASN A 225 -9.85 -18.24 5.70
#